data_faa814a6d08399719ed01f5eb584f878
#
_entry.id   faa814a6d08399719ed01f5eb584f878
#
_cell.length_a   1.000
_cell.length_b   1.000
_cell.length_c   1.000
_cell.angle_alpha   90.00
_cell.angle_beta   90.00
_cell.angle_gamma   90.00
#
_symmetry.space_group_name_H-M   'P 1'
#
loop_
_entity.id
_entity.type
_entity.pdbx_description
1 polymer ?
#
loop_
_entity_poly.entity_id
_entity_poly.type
_entity_poly.pdbx_seq_one_letter_code
_entity_poly.pdbx_strand_id
1 'polypeptide(L)'
;MRIENDVKLDFKDVLIRPKRSTLKSRSEVSLSREYIAKHSGQKITGVPVIAANMDTVGTFEMASALAAQNCFCAVHKHYSIDDWRAFVTRSTAAALSFVAVSCGASDRCTNTYVVTNIL
;
A
#
# COMPACT_ATOMS: atom_id res chain seq x y z
N MET A 1 -15.38 -30.40 4.83
CA MET A 1 -14.34 -29.79 3.97
C MET A 1 -15.02 -29.35 2.69
N ARG A 2 -14.88 -28.09 2.27
CA ARG A 2 -15.43 -27.58 1.00
C ARG A 2 -14.35 -27.69 -0.07
N ILE A 3 -14.66 -28.35 -1.18
CA ILE A 3 -13.76 -28.48 -2.34
C ILE A 3 -14.29 -27.53 -3.42
N GLU A 4 -13.45 -26.64 -3.90
CA GLU A 4 -13.77 -25.74 -5.01
C GLU A 4 -13.00 -26.20 -6.25
N ASN A 5 -13.71 -26.39 -7.35
CA ASN A 5 -13.14 -26.86 -8.62
C ASN A 5 -12.66 -25.73 -9.53
N ASP A 6 -12.60 -24.49 -9.03
CA ASP A 6 -12.11 -23.35 -9.80
C ASP A 6 -10.63 -23.52 -10.13
N VAL A 7 -10.25 -23.15 -11.33
CA VAL A 7 -8.84 -23.07 -11.72
C VAL A 7 -8.16 -21.99 -10.91
N LYS A 8 -7.18 -22.37 -10.10
CA LYS A 8 -6.33 -21.45 -9.32
C LYS A 8 -5.01 -21.31 -10.04
N LEU A 9 -4.73 -20.11 -10.59
CA LEU A 9 -3.51 -19.80 -11.33
C LEU A 9 -2.51 -19.09 -10.42
N ASP A 10 -1.25 -19.45 -10.57
CA ASP A 10 -0.11 -18.76 -9.97
C ASP A 10 0.59 -17.90 -11.04
N PHE A 11 1.51 -17.02 -10.64
CA PHE A 11 2.27 -16.17 -11.57
C PHE A 11 3.03 -16.97 -12.64
N LYS A 12 3.51 -18.16 -12.32
CA LYS A 12 4.17 -19.09 -13.27
C LYS A 12 3.24 -19.63 -14.35
N ASP A 13 1.92 -19.59 -14.12
CA ASP A 13 0.90 -20.18 -15.01
C ASP A 13 0.36 -19.15 -16.01
N VAL A 14 0.79 -17.88 -15.93
CA VAL A 14 0.28 -16.78 -16.74
C VAL A 14 1.40 -15.97 -17.37
N LEU A 15 1.08 -15.36 -18.53
CA LEU A 15 1.97 -14.44 -19.24
C LEU A 15 1.20 -13.14 -19.53
N ILE A 16 1.92 -12.01 -19.50
CA ILE A 16 1.36 -10.73 -19.92
C ILE A 16 1.20 -10.75 -21.44
N ARG A 17 -0.04 -10.64 -21.91
CA ARG A 17 -0.32 -10.56 -23.34
C ARG A 17 0.10 -9.20 -23.89
N PRO A 18 0.98 -9.14 -24.90
CA PRO A 18 1.35 -7.90 -25.57
C PRO A 18 0.12 -7.20 -26.16
N LYS A 19 0.07 -5.87 -26.03
CA LYS A 19 -0.95 -5.02 -26.66
C LYS A 19 -0.29 -3.95 -27.51
N ARG A 20 -0.99 -3.48 -28.52
CA ARG A 20 -0.55 -2.31 -29.29
C ARG A 20 -0.50 -1.09 -28.39
N SER A 21 0.55 -0.29 -28.56
CA SER A 21 0.70 1.00 -27.90
C SER A 21 0.84 2.09 -28.96
N THR A 22 0.30 3.27 -28.67
CA THR A 22 0.49 4.49 -29.45
C THR A 22 1.69 5.31 -28.97
N LEU A 23 2.28 4.91 -27.84
CA LEU A 23 3.44 5.58 -27.24
C LEU A 23 4.69 5.31 -28.06
N LYS A 24 5.49 6.36 -28.28
CA LYS A 24 6.74 6.30 -29.04
C LYS A 24 7.96 6.07 -28.16
N SER A 25 7.90 6.46 -26.89
CA SER A 25 9.00 6.36 -25.94
C SER A 25 8.52 5.85 -24.57
N ARG A 26 9.42 5.19 -23.84
CA ARG A 26 9.19 4.80 -22.44
C ARG A 26 8.97 6.00 -21.53
N SER A 27 9.55 7.16 -21.85
CA SER A 27 9.37 8.41 -21.10
C SER A 27 7.94 8.96 -21.15
N GLU A 28 7.14 8.54 -22.14
CA GLU A 28 5.73 8.92 -22.26
C GLU A 28 4.81 8.08 -21.36
N VAL A 29 5.34 7.03 -20.72
CA VAL A 29 4.56 6.14 -19.89
C VAL A 29 4.33 6.77 -18.50
N SER A 30 3.07 7.05 -18.16
CA SER A 30 2.69 7.40 -16.80
C SER A 30 2.35 6.13 -16.03
N LEU A 31 3.04 5.91 -14.89
CA LEU A 31 2.78 4.80 -13.98
C LEU A 31 1.71 5.13 -12.96
N SER A 32 1.38 6.42 -12.76
CA SER A 32 0.34 6.83 -11.82
C SER A 32 -1.04 6.36 -12.27
N ARG A 33 -1.83 5.84 -11.33
CA ARG A 33 -3.20 5.35 -11.55
C ARG A 33 -4.10 5.82 -10.42
N GLU A 34 -5.36 6.06 -10.75
CA GLU A 34 -6.42 6.28 -9.75
C GLU A 34 -7.10 4.95 -9.41
N TYR A 35 -7.27 4.71 -8.13
CA TYR A 35 -7.98 3.56 -7.57
C TYR A 35 -9.12 4.05 -6.69
N ILE A 36 -10.19 3.28 -6.67
CA ILE A 36 -11.30 3.49 -5.75
C ILE A 36 -11.33 2.32 -4.78
N ALA A 37 -11.12 2.59 -3.50
CA ALA A 37 -11.18 1.58 -2.46
C ALA A 37 -12.58 0.98 -2.40
N LYS A 38 -12.69 -0.34 -2.59
CA LYS A 38 -13.96 -1.06 -2.77
C LYS A 38 -14.97 -0.82 -1.63
N HIS A 39 -14.49 -0.69 -0.40
CA HIS A 39 -15.35 -0.61 0.79
C HIS A 39 -15.56 0.82 1.28
N SER A 40 -14.53 1.66 1.23
CA SER A 40 -14.63 3.07 1.69
C SER A 40 -15.05 4.04 0.60
N GLY A 41 -14.96 3.66 -0.68
CA GLY A 41 -15.18 4.58 -1.80
C GLY A 41 -14.08 5.63 -1.96
N GLN A 42 -13.05 5.61 -1.12
CA GLN A 42 -11.97 6.59 -1.15
C GLN A 42 -11.16 6.48 -2.44
N LYS A 43 -10.89 7.61 -3.06
CA LYS A 43 -10.01 7.71 -4.23
C LYS A 43 -8.56 7.80 -3.76
N ILE A 44 -7.73 6.96 -4.34
CA ILE A 44 -6.29 6.87 -4.06
C ILE A 44 -5.57 6.98 -5.39
N THR A 45 -4.62 7.90 -5.50
CA THR A 45 -3.84 8.10 -6.74
C THR A 45 -2.36 7.88 -6.44
N GLY A 46 -1.71 7.05 -7.25
CA GLY A 46 -0.28 6.76 -7.09
C GLY A 46 0.21 5.68 -8.03
N VAL A 47 1.48 5.34 -7.89
CA VAL A 47 2.08 4.20 -8.60
C VAL A 47 1.69 2.91 -7.86
N PRO A 48 1.16 1.88 -8.56
CA PRO A 48 0.63 0.66 -7.92
C PRO A 48 1.72 -0.30 -7.43
N VAL A 49 2.65 0.21 -6.66
CA VAL A 49 3.71 -0.54 -5.98
C VAL A 49 3.56 -0.31 -4.49
N ILE A 50 3.49 -1.37 -3.72
CA ILE A 50 3.37 -1.32 -2.27
C ILE A 50 4.44 -2.17 -1.61
N ALA A 51 5.21 -1.60 -0.69
CA ALA A 51 6.12 -2.37 0.15
C ALA A 51 5.32 -3.21 1.15
N ALA A 52 5.71 -4.47 1.30
CA ALA A 52 5.04 -5.41 2.19
C ALA A 52 5.25 -5.04 3.67
N ASN A 53 4.29 -5.41 4.50
CA ASN A 53 4.29 -5.17 5.95
C ASN A 53 5.21 -6.10 6.75
N MET A 54 6.40 -6.33 6.22
CA MET A 54 7.44 -7.14 6.86
C MET A 54 8.36 -6.25 7.72
N ASP A 55 8.88 -6.79 8.81
CA ASP A 55 9.64 -6.05 9.84
C ASP A 55 10.80 -5.21 9.27
N THR A 56 11.49 -5.74 8.26
CA THR A 56 12.64 -5.09 7.64
C THR A 56 12.31 -4.35 6.34
N VAL A 57 11.07 -4.40 5.89
CA VAL A 57 10.61 -3.81 4.61
C VAL A 57 9.62 -2.68 4.86
N GLY A 58 8.53 -2.94 5.59
CA GLY A 58 7.48 -1.97 5.87
C GLY A 58 7.85 -1.05 7.03
N THR A 59 8.91 -0.28 6.91
CA THR A 59 9.38 0.66 7.94
C THR A 59 8.97 2.11 7.65
N PHE A 60 9.10 3.00 8.63
CA PHE A 60 8.85 4.43 8.45
C PHE A 60 9.80 5.09 7.44
N GLU A 61 11.06 4.63 7.39
CA GLU A 61 12.04 5.09 6.42
C GLU A 61 11.63 4.69 5.01
N MET A 62 11.21 3.44 4.82
CA MET A 62 10.72 2.95 3.53
C MET A 62 9.45 3.69 3.12
N ALA A 63 8.52 3.93 4.06
CA ALA A 63 7.30 4.69 3.79
C ALA A 63 7.61 6.10 3.30
N SER A 64 8.56 6.79 3.93
CA SER A 64 8.99 8.14 3.52
C SER A 64 9.65 8.14 2.14
N ALA A 65 10.52 7.17 1.86
CA ALA A 65 11.21 7.05 0.58
C ALA A 65 10.24 6.72 -0.57
N LEU A 66 9.29 5.82 -0.36
CA LEU A 66 8.31 5.42 -1.35
C LEU A 66 7.27 6.53 -1.61
N ALA A 67 6.85 7.25 -0.58
CA ALA A 67 5.93 8.38 -0.73
C ALA A 67 6.51 9.46 -1.66
N ALA A 68 7.82 9.71 -1.61
CA ALA A 68 8.50 10.63 -2.53
C ALA A 68 8.42 10.20 -4.00
N GLN A 69 8.15 8.93 -4.27
CA GLN A 69 7.96 8.35 -5.61
C GLN A 69 6.49 8.05 -5.93
N ASN A 70 5.55 8.54 -5.11
CA ASN A 70 4.12 8.24 -5.19
C ASN A 70 3.80 6.73 -5.11
N CYS A 71 4.65 5.94 -4.46
CA CYS A 71 4.46 4.53 -4.18
C CYS A 71 3.98 4.32 -2.74
N PHE A 72 3.37 3.18 -2.47
CA PHE A 72 2.73 2.88 -1.19
C PHE A 72 3.63 2.02 -0.29
N CYS A 73 3.40 2.10 1.02
CA CYS A 73 4.04 1.25 2.00
C CYS A 73 3.01 0.77 3.03
N ALA A 74 2.93 -0.55 3.23
CA ALA A 74 2.24 -1.12 4.37
C ALA A 74 3.24 -1.24 5.53
N VAL A 75 3.11 -0.35 6.51
CA VAL A 75 4.01 -0.33 7.68
C VAL A 75 3.66 -1.50 8.61
N HIS A 76 4.69 -2.22 9.09
CA HIS A 76 4.52 -3.36 9.98
C HIS A 76 3.91 -2.98 11.33
N LYS A 77 3.31 -3.96 12.02
CA LYS A 77 2.54 -3.77 13.26
C LYS A 77 3.35 -3.54 14.54
N HIS A 78 4.68 -3.63 14.50
CA HIS A 78 5.54 -3.67 15.68
C HIS A 78 5.94 -2.30 16.23
N TYR A 79 5.63 -1.21 15.53
CA TYR A 79 5.84 0.14 16.04
C TYR A 79 4.86 0.48 17.15
N SER A 80 5.35 1.15 18.19
CA SER A 80 4.54 1.67 19.29
C SER A 80 3.68 2.87 18.85
N ILE A 81 2.69 3.22 19.65
CA ILE A 81 1.87 4.42 19.42
C ILE A 81 2.71 5.68 19.42
N ASP A 82 3.74 5.75 20.27
CA ASP A 82 4.60 6.92 20.35
C ASP A 82 5.52 7.04 19.13
N ASP A 83 5.98 5.92 18.57
CA ASP A 83 6.71 5.92 17.29
C ASP A 83 5.81 6.43 16.15
N TRP A 84 4.56 5.99 16.11
CA TRP A 84 3.58 6.46 15.13
C TRP A 84 3.31 7.97 15.29
N ARG A 85 3.13 8.47 16.51
CA ARG A 85 2.94 9.92 16.76
C ARG A 85 4.14 10.73 16.27
N ALA A 86 5.35 10.28 16.59
CA ALA A 86 6.58 10.92 16.12
C ALA A 86 6.69 10.91 14.60
N PHE A 87 6.33 9.80 13.95
CA PHE A 87 6.32 9.68 12.49
C PHE A 87 5.31 10.63 11.84
N VAL A 88 4.08 10.66 12.33
CA VAL A 88 3.02 11.52 11.78
C VAL A 88 3.36 13.00 11.95
N THR A 89 3.89 13.40 13.12
CA THR A 89 4.27 14.80 13.39
C THR A 89 5.34 15.33 12.43
N ARG A 90 6.27 14.46 12.01
CA ARG A 90 7.34 14.84 11.06
C ARG A 90 6.97 14.64 9.59
N SER A 91 5.87 13.95 9.30
CA SER A 91 5.43 13.63 7.94
C SER A 91 4.45 14.66 7.41
N THR A 92 4.43 14.86 6.09
CA THR A 92 3.41 15.69 5.45
C THR A 92 2.13 14.87 5.23
N ALA A 93 0.96 15.54 5.20
CA ALA A 93 -0.31 14.89 4.89
C ALA A 93 -0.27 14.16 3.54
N ALA A 94 0.43 14.73 2.55
CA ALA A 94 0.62 14.09 1.24
C ALA A 94 1.40 12.78 1.34
N ALA A 95 2.46 12.71 2.17
CA ALA A 95 3.23 11.48 2.37
C ALA A 95 2.40 10.42 3.11
N LEU A 96 1.58 10.82 4.07
CA LEU A 96 0.73 9.90 4.82
C LEU A 96 -0.36 9.24 3.97
N SER A 97 -0.78 9.86 2.86
CA SER A 97 -1.74 9.24 1.93
C SER A 97 -1.21 7.98 1.23
N PHE A 98 0.10 7.74 1.26
CA PHE A 98 0.75 6.55 0.72
C PHE A 98 1.06 5.47 1.76
N VAL A 99 0.61 5.67 3.00
CA VAL A 99 0.92 4.77 4.13
C VAL A 99 -0.30 3.96 4.52
N ALA A 100 -0.13 2.64 4.58
CA ALA A 100 -1.11 1.73 5.16
C ALA A 100 -0.61 1.21 6.52
N VAL A 101 -1.51 1.14 7.49
CA VAL A 101 -1.23 0.63 8.83
C VAL A 101 -1.58 -0.86 8.90
N SER A 102 -0.72 -1.68 9.48
CA SER A 102 -0.97 -3.11 9.69
C SER A 102 -1.41 -3.38 11.13
N CYS A 103 -2.46 -4.19 11.27
CA CYS A 103 -2.96 -4.68 12.57
C CYS A 103 -2.94 -6.20 12.58
N GLY A 104 -2.74 -6.82 13.75
CA GLY A 104 -2.89 -8.25 13.92
C GLY A 104 -4.37 -8.66 13.98
N ALA A 105 -4.71 -9.79 13.37
CA ALA A 105 -6.10 -10.29 13.39
C ALA A 105 -6.57 -10.72 14.79
N SER A 106 -5.64 -11.10 15.68
CA SER A 106 -5.89 -11.48 17.08
C SER A 106 -5.80 -10.30 18.06
N ASP A 107 -5.15 -9.21 17.64
CA ASP A 107 -5.07 -8.03 18.47
C ASP A 107 -6.48 -7.44 18.52
N ARG A 108 -7.09 -7.40 19.71
CA ARG A 108 -8.29 -6.60 19.87
C ARG A 108 -7.92 -5.22 19.37
N CYS A 109 -8.48 -4.81 18.24
CA CYS A 109 -8.18 -3.53 17.61
C CYS A 109 -8.71 -2.37 18.49
N THR A 110 -8.20 -2.28 19.71
CA THR A 110 -8.24 -1.06 20.52
C THR A 110 -7.49 0.07 19.80
N ASN A 111 -6.75 -0.27 18.75
CA ASN A 111 -6.00 0.64 17.90
C ASN A 111 -6.82 1.27 16.75
N THR A 112 -8.14 1.10 16.71
CA THR A 112 -9.02 1.93 15.85
C THR A 112 -8.77 3.42 16.10
N TYR A 113 -8.42 3.79 17.32
CA TYR A 113 -7.99 5.15 17.66
C TYR A 113 -6.71 5.63 16.94
N VAL A 114 -5.81 4.72 16.59
CA VAL A 114 -4.57 5.09 15.87
C VAL A 114 -4.90 5.49 14.44
N VAL A 115 -5.76 4.72 13.76
CA VAL A 115 -6.12 4.98 12.36
C VAL A 115 -7.01 6.23 12.24
N THR A 116 -8.00 6.41 13.13
CA THR A 116 -8.94 7.52 13.05
C THR A 116 -8.43 8.85 13.60
N ASN A 117 -7.36 8.86 14.40
CA ASN A 117 -6.75 10.08 14.93
C ASN A 117 -5.39 10.41 14.28
N ILE A 118 -4.92 9.60 13.33
CA ILE A 118 -3.67 9.82 12.58
C ILE A 118 -3.97 10.29 11.15
N LEU A 119 -5.12 9.95 10.60
CA LEU A 119 -5.63 10.37 9.29
C LEU A 119 -6.73 11.40 9.45
#